data_5fccec14a2c46820af833584a329cb7b
#
_entry.id   5fccec14a2c46820af833584a329cb7b
#
_cell.length_a   1.000
_cell.length_b   1.000
_cell.length_c   1.000
_cell.angle_alpha   90.00
_cell.angle_beta   90.00
_cell.angle_gamma   90.00
#
_symmetry.space_group_name_H-M   'P 1'
#
loop_
_entity.id
_entity.type
_entity.pdbx_description
1 polymer ?
#
loop_
_entity_poly.entity_id
_entity_poly.type
_entity_poly.pdbx_seq_one_letter_code
_entity_poly.pdbx_strand_id
1 'polypeptide(L)'
;MQRDLTGPSQTQSIRDLLQSLFLLEIVKPSKRIWLGSAWISDIPIINNRAKQCASFEPDWPEDYISLVKVIEAIVKRGTEVIIITRNDRSNQSFIEKIEHISKTYSNLKLILKDEFHEKGLLGTNYELMGSMNFTYNGIQINDEHIKYTYDEKIAAQRQIEMMQNYGQDIL
;
A
#
# COMPACT_ATOMS: atom_id res chain seq x y z
N MET A 1 -7.85 8.53 16.36
CA MET A 1 -8.08 9.69 15.45
C MET A 1 -8.65 9.15 14.15
N GLN A 2 -9.74 9.75 13.66
CA GLN A 2 -10.38 9.36 12.39
C GLN A 2 -10.48 10.59 11.49
N ARG A 3 -10.34 10.41 10.18
CA ARG A 3 -10.45 11.47 9.18
C ARG A 3 -11.07 10.92 7.91
N ASP A 4 -12.07 11.62 7.38
CA ASP A 4 -12.72 11.32 6.10
C ASP A 4 -12.23 12.35 5.06
N LEU A 5 -11.79 11.85 3.90
CA LEU A 5 -11.34 12.64 2.76
C LEU A 5 -12.22 12.30 1.57
N THR A 6 -12.95 13.29 1.06
CA THR A 6 -13.98 13.09 0.01
C THR A 6 -13.96 14.23 -1.00
N GLY A 7 -14.01 13.89 -2.30
CA GLY A 7 -14.18 14.82 -3.40
C GLY A 7 -12.89 15.38 -4.01
N PRO A 8 -13.02 16.08 -5.15
CA PRO A 8 -11.88 16.47 -6.00
C PRO A 8 -10.87 17.40 -5.33
N SER A 9 -11.32 18.21 -4.37
CA SER A 9 -10.45 19.10 -3.60
C SER A 9 -9.52 18.36 -2.63
N GLN A 10 -9.71 17.06 -2.40
CA GLN A 10 -8.94 16.25 -1.46
C GLN A 10 -7.85 15.39 -2.12
N THR A 11 -7.74 15.39 -3.45
CA THR A 11 -6.75 14.56 -4.17
C THR A 11 -5.32 14.80 -3.66
N GLN A 12 -4.92 16.05 -3.45
CA GLN A 12 -3.59 16.35 -2.90
C GLN A 12 -3.46 15.83 -1.46
N SER A 13 -4.48 16.00 -0.62
CA SER A 13 -4.48 15.50 0.76
C SER A 13 -4.39 13.97 0.82
N ILE A 14 -5.01 13.26 -0.12
CA ILE A 14 -4.93 11.79 -0.25
C ILE A 14 -3.51 11.37 -0.61
N ARG A 15 -2.89 12.04 -1.58
CA ARG A 15 -1.51 11.77 -1.98
C ARG A 15 -0.52 12.01 -0.84
N ASP A 16 -0.67 13.12 -0.13
CA ASP A 16 0.19 13.48 1.01
C ASP A 16 0.02 12.48 2.16
N LEU A 17 -1.21 12.01 2.40
CA LEU A 17 -1.49 10.97 3.38
C LEU A 17 -0.83 9.65 2.98
N LEU A 18 -0.99 9.19 1.74
CA LEU A 18 -0.36 7.96 1.24
C LEU A 18 1.16 8.03 1.35
N GLN A 19 1.77 9.12 0.87
CA GLN A 19 3.20 9.34 1.01
C GLN A 19 3.64 9.27 2.47
N SER A 20 2.89 9.93 3.37
CA SER A 20 3.20 9.94 4.81
C SER A 20 3.11 8.55 5.43
N LEU A 21 2.10 7.74 5.05
CA LEU A 21 1.94 6.38 5.56
C LEU A 21 3.06 5.46 5.07
N PHE A 22 3.42 5.52 3.80
CA PHE A 22 4.52 4.72 3.27
C PHE A 22 5.89 5.14 3.84
N LEU A 23 6.12 6.45 4.05
CA LEU A 23 7.32 6.92 4.75
C LEU A 23 7.34 6.47 6.21
N LEU A 24 6.19 6.48 6.88
CA LEU A 24 6.07 5.94 8.25
C LEU A 24 6.50 4.48 8.30
N GLU A 25 6.07 3.65 7.35
CA GLU A 25 6.44 2.24 7.28
C GLU A 25 7.94 1.99 7.02
N ILE A 26 8.61 2.93 6.37
CA ILE A 26 10.06 2.87 6.19
C ILE A 26 10.80 3.24 7.48
N VAL A 27 10.34 4.28 8.20
CA VAL A 27 11.00 4.81 9.40
C VAL A 27 10.64 4.01 10.66
N LYS A 28 9.39 3.57 10.76
CA LYS A 28 8.83 2.80 11.86
C LYS A 28 7.99 1.64 11.32
N PRO A 29 8.65 0.55 10.91
CA PRO A 29 7.99 -0.57 10.25
C PRO A 29 6.89 -1.22 11.07
N SER A 30 5.75 -1.47 10.45
CA SER A 30 4.72 -2.37 10.97
C SER A 30 5.23 -3.82 10.97
N LYS A 31 4.71 -4.65 11.87
CA LYS A 31 4.97 -6.10 11.80
C LYS A 31 4.41 -6.70 10.51
N ARG A 32 3.23 -6.26 10.12
CA ARG A 32 2.52 -6.70 8.92
C ARG A 32 1.74 -5.55 8.30
N ILE A 33 1.74 -5.52 6.97
CA ILE A 33 0.94 -4.62 6.14
C ILE A 33 0.05 -5.46 5.22
N TRP A 34 -1.21 -5.06 5.11
CA TRP A 34 -2.12 -5.51 4.07
C TRP A 34 -2.37 -4.37 3.09
N LEU A 35 -2.17 -4.66 1.81
CA LEU A 35 -2.48 -3.77 0.71
C LEU A 35 -3.51 -4.44 -0.19
N GLY A 36 -4.75 -3.99 -0.13
CA GLY A 36 -5.84 -4.48 -0.97
C GLY A 36 -6.18 -3.48 -2.07
N SER A 37 -6.33 -3.95 -3.31
CA SER A 37 -6.84 -3.14 -4.40
C SER A 37 -7.32 -4.01 -5.56
N ALA A 38 -8.54 -3.80 -6.03
CA ALA A 38 -9.04 -4.55 -7.18
C ALA A 38 -8.20 -4.29 -8.44
N TRP A 39 -7.84 -3.02 -8.68
CA TRP A 39 -6.93 -2.60 -9.73
C TRP A 39 -5.73 -1.90 -9.11
N ILE A 40 -4.54 -2.33 -9.51
CA ILE A 40 -3.28 -1.85 -8.95
C ILE A 40 -2.24 -1.69 -10.06
N SER A 41 -1.44 -0.64 -9.95
CA SER A 41 -0.32 -0.40 -10.86
C SER A 41 0.87 0.22 -10.14
N ASP A 42 2.04 0.17 -10.77
CA ASP A 42 3.27 0.74 -10.21
C ASP A 42 3.30 2.25 -10.38
N ILE A 43 2.64 2.94 -9.48
CA ILE A 43 2.43 4.39 -9.50
C ILE A 43 3.46 5.14 -8.65
N PRO A 44 3.75 6.42 -8.95
CA PRO A 44 4.59 7.25 -8.10
C PRO A 44 3.89 7.53 -6.76
N ILE A 45 4.56 7.21 -5.65
CA ILE A 45 4.04 7.37 -4.28
C ILE A 45 4.80 8.42 -3.49
N ILE A 46 6.14 8.40 -3.53
CA ILE A 46 6.97 9.30 -2.73
C ILE A 46 7.69 10.27 -3.65
N ASN A 47 7.58 11.56 -3.36
CA ASN A 47 8.37 12.59 -4.00
C ASN A 47 9.75 12.68 -3.34
N ASN A 48 10.80 12.23 -4.02
CA ASN A 48 12.19 12.28 -3.54
C ASN A 48 13.07 13.22 -4.39
N ARG A 49 12.49 14.14 -5.15
CA ARG A 49 13.22 15.03 -6.06
C ARG A 49 14.22 15.95 -5.36
N ALA A 50 14.04 16.22 -4.07
CA ALA A 50 14.98 16.95 -3.23
C ALA A 50 15.85 16.05 -2.34
N LYS A 51 15.97 14.74 -2.65
CA LYS A 51 16.72 13.74 -1.85
C LYS A 51 16.35 13.69 -0.37
N GLN A 52 15.12 14.03 -0.02
CA GLN A 52 14.67 14.03 1.39
C GLN A 52 14.70 12.65 2.04
N CYS A 53 14.74 11.58 1.24
CA CYS A 53 14.82 10.20 1.73
C CYS A 53 16.25 9.66 1.85
N ALA A 54 17.29 10.43 1.53
CA ALA A 54 18.69 9.96 1.47
C ALA A 54 19.23 9.41 2.80
N SER A 55 18.69 9.86 3.94
CA SER A 55 19.12 9.39 5.26
C SER A 55 18.70 7.94 5.57
N PHE A 56 17.68 7.41 4.92
CA PHE A 56 17.16 6.06 5.15
C PHE A 56 17.07 5.21 3.87
N GLU A 57 17.12 5.83 2.70
CA GLU A 57 17.20 5.18 1.37
C GLU A 57 18.17 5.96 0.46
N PRO A 58 19.49 5.85 0.68
CA PRO A 58 20.49 6.63 -0.06
C PRO A 58 20.54 6.31 -1.56
N ASP A 59 20.14 5.08 -1.94
CA ASP A 59 20.15 4.61 -3.32
C ASP A 59 18.91 5.02 -4.13
N TRP A 60 17.95 5.68 -3.49
CA TRP A 60 16.78 6.15 -4.20
C TRP A 60 17.11 7.34 -5.11
N PRO A 61 16.59 7.35 -6.36
CA PRO A 61 16.86 8.45 -7.30
C PRO A 61 16.26 9.77 -6.83
N GLU A 62 16.80 10.88 -7.33
CA GLU A 62 16.23 12.22 -7.20
C GLU A 62 15.00 12.38 -8.11
N ASP A 63 13.95 11.59 -7.84
CA ASP A 63 12.73 11.51 -8.63
C ASP A 63 11.58 11.00 -7.74
N TYR A 64 10.45 10.73 -8.35
CA TYR A 64 9.37 10.00 -7.69
C TYR A 64 9.75 8.53 -7.51
N ILE A 65 9.47 8.00 -6.31
CA ILE A 65 9.64 6.59 -5.99
C ILE A 65 8.32 5.87 -6.21
N SER A 66 8.36 4.80 -6.98
CA SER A 66 7.18 4.02 -7.31
C SER A 66 6.73 3.10 -6.17
N LEU A 67 5.47 2.68 -6.21
CA LEU A 67 4.86 1.77 -5.23
C LEU A 67 5.66 0.49 -5.07
N VAL A 68 6.11 -0.12 -6.15
CA VAL A 68 6.91 -1.36 -6.13
C VAL A 68 8.25 -1.15 -5.41
N LYS A 69 8.96 -0.04 -5.67
CA LYS A 69 10.20 0.29 -4.95
C LYS A 69 9.97 0.54 -3.47
N VAL A 70 8.86 1.18 -3.12
CA VAL A 70 8.49 1.40 -1.71
C VAL A 70 8.19 0.09 -1.01
N ILE A 71 7.42 -0.81 -1.64
CA ILE A 71 7.14 -2.16 -1.11
C ILE A 71 8.45 -2.93 -0.90
N GLU A 72 9.36 -2.90 -1.87
CA GLU A 72 10.68 -3.55 -1.74
C GLU A 72 11.46 -3.00 -0.53
N ALA A 73 11.49 -1.70 -0.33
CA ALA A 73 12.16 -1.08 0.81
C ALA A 73 11.54 -1.48 2.16
N ILE A 74 10.22 -1.66 2.20
CA ILE A 74 9.49 -2.09 3.40
C ILE A 74 9.78 -3.56 3.72
N VAL A 75 9.75 -4.46 2.73
CA VAL A 75 10.03 -5.88 2.97
C VAL A 75 11.49 -6.13 3.33
N LYS A 76 12.45 -5.35 2.80
CA LYS A 76 13.86 -5.37 3.23
C LYS A 76 14.04 -5.10 4.72
N ARG A 77 13.12 -4.35 5.35
CA ARG A 77 13.11 -4.03 6.79
C ARG A 77 12.45 -5.10 7.64
N GLY A 78 12.01 -6.20 7.03
CA GLY A 78 11.42 -7.34 7.73
C GLY A 78 9.92 -7.26 7.94
N THR A 79 9.24 -6.20 7.46
CA THR A 79 7.77 -6.15 7.46
C THR A 79 7.22 -7.25 6.56
N GLU A 80 6.25 -8.00 7.06
CA GLU A 80 5.45 -8.91 6.23
C GLU A 80 4.45 -8.07 5.43
N VAL A 81 4.57 -8.08 4.11
CA VAL A 81 3.65 -7.37 3.22
C VAL A 81 2.79 -8.36 2.47
N ILE A 82 1.47 -8.25 2.61
CA ILE A 82 0.49 -9.09 1.95
C ILE A 82 -0.32 -8.22 1.00
N ILE A 83 -0.21 -8.52 -0.28
CA ILE A 83 -0.93 -7.81 -1.35
C ILE A 83 -2.07 -8.69 -1.83
N ILE A 84 -3.28 -8.11 -1.92
CA ILE A 84 -4.44 -8.79 -2.47
C ILE A 84 -4.94 -7.97 -3.67
N THR A 85 -5.02 -8.62 -4.82
CA THR A 85 -5.52 -7.97 -6.04
C THR A 85 -6.26 -8.96 -6.93
N ARG A 86 -6.91 -8.44 -7.96
CA ARG A 86 -7.53 -9.28 -8.98
C ARG A 86 -6.50 -9.91 -9.89
N ASN A 87 -6.77 -11.15 -10.29
CA ASN A 87 -6.09 -11.80 -11.41
C ASN A 87 -6.64 -11.22 -12.72
N ASP A 88 -6.27 -9.99 -13.04
CA ASP A 88 -6.75 -9.23 -14.19
C ASP A 88 -5.59 -8.74 -15.05
N ARG A 89 -5.80 -8.69 -16.37
CA ARG A 89 -4.79 -8.27 -17.33
C ARG A 89 -4.24 -6.86 -17.05
N SER A 90 -5.07 -5.97 -16.53
CA SER A 90 -4.66 -4.60 -16.18
C SER A 90 -3.66 -4.54 -15.03
N ASN A 91 -3.64 -5.56 -14.15
CA ASN A 91 -2.73 -5.67 -13.03
C ASN A 91 -1.42 -6.41 -13.37
N GLN A 92 -1.34 -7.06 -14.53
CA GLN A 92 -0.29 -8.02 -14.86
C GLN A 92 1.12 -7.46 -14.70
N SER A 93 1.36 -6.23 -15.18
CA SER A 93 2.68 -5.59 -15.07
C SER A 93 3.11 -5.37 -13.60
N PHE A 94 2.17 -5.05 -12.71
CA PHE A 94 2.43 -4.93 -11.28
C PHE A 94 2.67 -6.31 -10.64
N ILE A 95 1.82 -7.29 -10.96
CA ILE A 95 1.92 -8.68 -10.48
C ILE A 95 3.31 -9.25 -10.77
N GLU A 96 3.79 -9.18 -12.01
CA GLU A 96 5.11 -9.68 -12.42
C GLU A 96 6.27 -9.06 -11.62
N LYS A 97 6.19 -7.75 -11.33
CA LYS A 97 7.20 -7.07 -10.51
C LYS A 97 7.17 -7.56 -9.05
N ILE A 98 5.99 -7.74 -8.47
CA ILE A 98 5.84 -8.25 -7.10
C ILE A 98 6.29 -9.70 -7.00
N GLU A 99 5.94 -10.55 -7.96
CA GLU A 99 6.42 -11.93 -8.03
C GLU A 99 7.95 -12.02 -8.16
N HIS A 100 8.56 -11.09 -8.89
CA HIS A 100 10.02 -11.03 -8.98
C HIS A 100 10.65 -10.73 -7.61
N ILE A 101 10.12 -9.75 -6.87
CA ILE A 101 10.60 -9.37 -5.53
C ILE A 101 10.36 -10.51 -4.52
N SER A 102 9.21 -11.18 -4.59
CA SER A 102 8.84 -12.26 -3.66
C SER A 102 9.77 -13.49 -3.75
N LYS A 103 10.45 -13.69 -4.87
CA LYS A 103 11.52 -14.72 -5.01
C LYS A 103 12.71 -14.45 -4.09
N THR A 104 12.97 -13.18 -3.76
CA THR A 104 14.07 -12.78 -2.89
C THR A 104 13.61 -12.61 -1.44
N TYR A 105 12.39 -12.11 -1.24
CA TYR A 105 11.85 -11.75 0.07
C TYR A 105 10.62 -12.60 0.39
N SER A 106 10.80 -13.64 1.20
CA SER A 106 9.73 -14.57 1.60
C SER A 106 8.61 -13.91 2.44
N ASN A 107 8.88 -12.74 3.00
CA ASN A 107 7.90 -11.90 3.73
C ASN A 107 7.04 -11.00 2.81
N LEU A 108 7.19 -11.09 1.49
CA LEU A 108 6.26 -10.53 0.51
C LEU A 108 5.34 -11.63 -0.01
N LYS A 109 4.04 -11.44 0.17
CA LYS A 109 3.00 -12.38 -0.25
C LYS A 109 2.04 -11.71 -1.22
N LEU A 110 1.66 -12.44 -2.27
CA LEU A 110 0.69 -11.99 -3.26
C LEU A 110 -0.47 -12.97 -3.32
N ILE A 111 -1.68 -12.49 -3.10
CA ILE A 111 -2.92 -13.23 -3.21
C ILE A 111 -3.68 -12.72 -4.42
N LEU A 112 -3.95 -13.61 -5.37
CA LEU A 112 -4.73 -13.32 -6.56
C LEU A 112 -6.15 -13.87 -6.41
N LYS A 113 -7.15 -13.04 -6.64
CA LYS A 113 -8.57 -13.38 -6.58
C LYS A 113 -9.25 -13.00 -7.88
N ASP A 114 -10.17 -13.83 -8.36
CA ASP A 114 -10.98 -13.49 -9.55
C ASP A 114 -11.96 -12.36 -9.24
N GLU A 115 -12.53 -12.38 -8.04
CA GLU A 115 -13.40 -11.32 -7.54
C GLU A 115 -12.82 -10.75 -6.24
N PHE A 116 -12.41 -9.48 -6.29
CA PHE A 116 -11.92 -8.72 -5.14
C PHE A 116 -12.33 -7.25 -5.28
N HIS A 117 -12.93 -6.68 -4.24
CA HIS A 117 -13.45 -5.31 -4.27
C HIS A 117 -12.94 -4.43 -3.13
N GLU A 118 -12.36 -5.00 -2.09
CA GLU A 118 -11.79 -4.21 -1.00
C GLU A 118 -10.63 -3.35 -1.52
N LYS A 119 -10.50 -2.14 -0.96
CA LYS A 119 -9.41 -1.22 -1.27
C LYS A 119 -8.95 -0.58 0.01
N GLY A 120 -7.65 -0.69 0.29
CA GLY A 120 -7.11 -0.10 1.49
C GLY A 120 -5.67 -0.48 1.79
N LEU A 121 -5.18 0.14 2.83
CA LEU A 121 -3.86 -0.09 3.42
C LEU A 121 -4.03 -0.23 4.94
N LEU A 122 -3.54 -1.32 5.49
CA LEU A 122 -3.65 -1.62 6.92
C LEU A 122 -2.25 -1.90 7.48
N GLY A 123 -1.84 -1.09 8.43
CA GLY A 123 -0.60 -1.29 9.20
C GLY A 123 -0.88 -1.67 10.65
N THR A 124 0.12 -1.54 11.53
CA THR A 124 -0.02 -1.89 12.95
C THR A 124 -0.97 -0.95 13.69
N ASN A 125 -0.94 0.34 13.39
CA ASN A 125 -1.65 1.37 14.15
C ASN A 125 -2.67 2.15 13.32
N TYR A 126 -2.84 1.81 12.05
CA TYR A 126 -3.72 2.55 11.16
C TYR A 126 -4.41 1.65 10.15
N GLU A 127 -5.54 2.16 9.68
CA GLU A 127 -6.29 1.63 8.56
C GLU A 127 -6.69 2.77 7.64
N LEU A 128 -6.46 2.57 6.34
CA LEU A 128 -6.96 3.38 5.25
C LEU A 128 -7.91 2.53 4.41
N MET A 129 -9.17 2.94 4.28
CA MET A 129 -10.17 2.23 3.49
C MET A 129 -10.93 3.21 2.61
N GLY A 130 -11.53 2.71 1.52
CA GLY A 130 -12.41 3.53 0.71
C GLY A 130 -12.66 3.00 -0.69
N SER A 131 -13.00 3.90 -1.61
CA SER A 131 -13.27 3.58 -3.01
C SER A 131 -12.01 3.54 -3.88
N MET A 132 -10.90 4.14 -3.42
CA MET A 132 -9.68 4.38 -4.18
C MET A 132 -8.93 3.11 -4.52
N ASN A 133 -8.75 2.84 -5.80
CA ASN A 133 -7.79 1.86 -6.28
C ASN A 133 -6.36 2.45 -6.32
N PHE A 134 -5.34 1.60 -6.10
CA PHE A 134 -3.94 2.00 -6.20
C PHE A 134 -3.48 2.06 -7.66
N THR A 135 -4.11 2.95 -8.41
CA THR A 135 -3.83 3.25 -9.83
C THR A 135 -3.63 4.75 -10.01
N TYR A 136 -3.09 5.16 -11.16
CA TYR A 136 -2.95 6.58 -11.48
C TYR A 136 -4.29 7.31 -11.39
N ASN A 137 -5.34 6.78 -12.02
CA ASN A 137 -6.66 7.40 -11.99
C ASN A 137 -7.25 7.47 -10.57
N GLY A 138 -7.13 6.40 -9.78
CA GLY A 138 -7.63 6.37 -8.41
C GLY A 138 -6.96 7.39 -7.50
N ILE A 139 -5.65 7.62 -7.65
CA ILE A 139 -4.91 8.55 -6.78
C ILE A 139 -4.90 9.99 -7.30
N GLN A 140 -5.05 10.20 -8.62
CA GLN A 140 -4.78 11.50 -9.25
C GLN A 140 -6.01 12.16 -9.88
N ILE A 141 -7.01 11.40 -10.31
CA ILE A 141 -8.07 11.88 -11.19
C ILE A 141 -9.47 11.71 -10.59
N ASN A 142 -9.75 10.53 -10.00
CA ASN A 142 -11.10 10.21 -9.56
C ASN A 142 -11.49 10.95 -8.29
N ASP A 143 -12.80 11.20 -8.14
CA ASP A 143 -13.40 11.61 -6.90
C ASP A 143 -13.53 10.41 -5.97
N GLU A 144 -12.57 10.25 -5.07
CA GLU A 144 -12.53 9.12 -4.17
C GLU A 144 -13.03 9.50 -2.77
N HIS A 145 -13.57 8.50 -2.09
CA HIS A 145 -13.90 8.57 -0.68
C HIS A 145 -12.93 7.69 0.11
N ILE A 146 -12.16 8.31 1.02
CA ILE A 146 -11.18 7.62 1.86
C ILE A 146 -11.47 7.91 3.32
N LYS A 147 -11.53 6.86 4.11
CA LYS A 147 -11.57 6.90 5.56
C LYS A 147 -10.21 6.46 6.11
N TYR A 148 -9.57 7.34 6.85
CA TYR A 148 -8.34 7.07 7.57
C TYR A 148 -8.63 6.99 9.07
N THR A 149 -8.18 5.91 9.70
CA THR A 149 -8.28 5.70 11.15
C THR A 149 -6.89 5.41 11.70
N TYR A 150 -6.45 6.19 12.69
CA TYR A 150 -5.25 5.90 13.48
C TYR A 150 -5.68 5.46 14.87
N ASP A 151 -5.70 4.15 15.07
CA ASP A 151 -6.09 3.50 16.32
C ASP A 151 -5.58 2.05 16.35
N GLU A 152 -4.73 1.74 17.30
CA GLU A 152 -4.09 0.43 17.41
C GLU A 152 -5.10 -0.72 17.63
N LYS A 153 -6.15 -0.48 18.41
CA LYS A 153 -7.15 -1.53 18.70
C LYS A 153 -7.99 -1.85 17.46
N ILE A 154 -8.41 -0.81 16.73
CA ILE A 154 -9.16 -0.97 15.48
C ILE A 154 -8.28 -1.66 14.43
N ALA A 155 -7.03 -1.23 14.28
CA ALA A 155 -6.10 -1.85 13.36
C ALA A 155 -5.82 -3.32 13.73
N ALA A 156 -5.61 -3.64 15.01
CA ALA A 156 -5.41 -5.01 15.48
C ALA A 156 -6.62 -5.90 15.20
N GLN A 157 -7.83 -5.41 15.46
CA GLN A 157 -9.07 -6.14 15.13
C GLN A 157 -9.15 -6.42 13.62
N ARG A 158 -8.86 -5.44 12.80
CA ARG A 158 -8.87 -5.59 11.33
C ARG A 158 -7.79 -6.55 10.84
N GLN A 159 -6.60 -6.56 11.46
CA GLN A 159 -5.55 -7.55 11.16
C GLN A 159 -6.03 -9.00 11.39
N ILE A 160 -6.80 -9.23 12.46
CA ILE A 160 -7.39 -10.55 12.77
C ILE A 160 -8.40 -10.92 11.68
N GLU A 161 -9.29 -10.02 11.31
CA GLU A 161 -10.29 -10.25 10.25
C GLU A 161 -9.63 -10.58 8.90
N MET A 162 -8.60 -9.85 8.52
CA MET A 162 -7.85 -10.10 7.30
C MET A 162 -7.20 -11.49 7.32
N MET A 163 -6.62 -11.91 8.46
CA MET A 163 -6.07 -13.25 8.62
C MET A 163 -7.14 -14.35 8.57
N GLN A 164 -8.32 -14.12 9.13
CA GLN A 164 -9.43 -15.07 9.05
C GLN A 164 -9.94 -15.25 7.62
N ASN A 165 -10.02 -14.14 6.86
CA ASN A 165 -10.58 -14.14 5.51
C ASN A 165 -9.58 -14.65 4.45
N TYR A 166 -8.29 -14.34 4.61
CA TYR A 166 -7.27 -14.55 3.57
C TYR A 166 -6.04 -15.32 4.05
N GLY A 167 -5.95 -15.68 5.32
CA GLY A 167 -4.76 -16.35 5.86
C GLY A 167 -4.46 -17.72 5.23
N GLN A 168 -5.48 -18.42 4.76
CA GLN A 168 -5.30 -19.70 4.06
C GLN A 168 -4.67 -19.55 2.67
N ASP A 169 -4.77 -18.39 2.07
CA ASP A 169 -4.21 -18.09 0.73
C ASP A 169 -2.74 -17.63 0.79
N ILE A 170 -2.19 -17.46 2.01
CA ILE A 170 -0.80 -16.98 2.23
C ILE A 170 0.22 -18.13 2.22
N LEU A 171 -0.23 -19.36 2.31
CA LEU A 171 0.59 -20.57 2.46
C LEU A 171 1.33 -20.94 1.18
#